data_974dfb9b95adf04357ebe119755657d4
#
_entry.id   974dfb9b95adf04357ebe119755657d4
#
_cell.length_a   1.000
_cell.length_b   1.000
_cell.length_c   1.000
_cell.angle_alpha   90.00
_cell.angle_beta   90.00
_cell.angle_gamma   90.00
#
_symmetry.space_group_name_H-M   'P 1'
#
loop_
_entity.id
_entity.type
_entity.pdbx_description
1 polymer ?
#
loop_
_entity_poly.entity_id
_entity_poly.type
_entity_poly.pdbx_seq_one_letter_code
_entity_poly.pdbx_strand_id
1 'polypeptide(L)'
;MPTPFIEIVDRLFTKMDKLIPAALYPDHVLQIPRRINGTAFFLGGSGLYLEERDQSTVEFPFGGVMLLSHNFDSESGFQNSLQRGKEKLTSGTWRSLIGLLEAADVPLKDCFFTNAFMGLCEGSNSFDYRGRDDKRFRTACLRFLKAQMELQRPRLIVTLGLHVPPLLATVANASH
;
A
#
# COMPACT_ATOMS: atom_id res chain seq x y z
N MET A 1 -15.69 13.38 16.52
CA MET A 1 -15.98 12.00 16.09
C MET A 1 -14.79 11.52 15.27
N PRO A 2 -14.31 10.28 15.44
CA PRO A 2 -13.25 9.75 14.62
C PRO A 2 -13.69 9.73 13.15
N THR A 3 -12.78 10.07 12.24
CA THR A 3 -13.07 10.05 10.80
C THR A 3 -13.10 8.60 10.33
N PRO A 4 -14.16 8.15 9.66
CA PRO A 4 -14.24 6.78 9.17
C PRO A 4 -13.06 6.44 8.25
N PHE A 5 -12.54 5.22 8.38
CA PHE A 5 -11.43 4.70 7.58
C PHE A 5 -11.65 4.90 6.07
N ILE A 6 -12.87 4.62 5.63
CA ILE A 6 -13.28 4.72 4.22
C ILE A 6 -13.09 6.13 3.63
N GLU A 7 -13.47 7.16 4.39
CA GLU A 7 -13.34 8.55 3.93
C GLU A 7 -11.88 8.96 3.74
N ILE A 8 -10.99 8.51 4.64
CA ILE A 8 -9.56 8.79 4.54
C ILE A 8 -8.95 8.08 3.33
N VAL A 9 -9.34 6.83 3.09
CA VAL A 9 -8.86 6.06 1.93
C VAL A 9 -9.34 6.69 0.63
N ASP A 10 -10.59 7.14 0.53
CA ASP A 10 -11.11 7.83 -0.66
C ASP A 10 -10.38 9.17 -0.93
N ARG A 11 -10.03 9.89 0.14
CA ARG A 11 -9.20 11.10 0.02
C ARG A 11 -7.78 10.78 -0.47
N LEU A 12 -7.19 9.67 -0.01
CA LEU A 12 -5.89 9.19 -0.50
C LEU A 12 -5.95 8.81 -1.97
N PHE A 13 -6.97 8.10 -2.42
CA PHE A 13 -7.17 7.79 -3.83
C PHE A 13 -7.31 9.06 -4.69
N THR A 14 -8.11 10.02 -4.25
CA THR A 14 -8.25 11.30 -4.95
C THR A 14 -6.91 12.03 -5.05
N LYS A 15 -6.08 11.98 -4.01
CA LYS A 15 -4.74 12.58 -4.01
C LYS A 15 -3.79 11.80 -4.91
N MET A 16 -3.88 10.46 -4.93
CA MET A 16 -3.10 9.61 -5.83
C MET A 16 -3.39 9.95 -7.29
N ASP A 17 -4.66 10.01 -7.69
CA ASP A 17 -5.07 10.32 -9.06
C ASP A 17 -4.54 11.69 -9.54
N LYS A 18 -4.46 12.67 -8.62
CA LYS A 18 -3.90 13.99 -8.91
C LYS A 18 -2.38 13.98 -9.07
N LEU A 19 -1.67 13.20 -8.25
CA LEU A 19 -0.21 13.14 -8.25
C LEU A 19 0.33 12.18 -9.30
N ILE A 20 -0.41 11.11 -9.59
CA ILE A 20 -0.04 10.03 -10.50
C ILE A 20 -1.18 9.83 -11.52
N PRO A 21 -1.43 10.82 -12.41
CA PRO A 21 -2.44 10.66 -13.45
C PRO A 21 -2.09 9.51 -14.41
N ALA A 22 -3.09 8.94 -15.06
CA ALA A 22 -2.96 7.78 -15.96
C ALA A 22 -1.83 7.95 -17.01
N ALA A 23 -1.62 9.16 -17.51
CA ALA A 23 -0.57 9.48 -18.48
C ALA A 23 0.87 9.39 -17.93
N LEU A 24 1.05 9.23 -16.61
CA LEU A 24 2.38 9.04 -15.99
C LEU A 24 2.77 7.57 -15.85
N TYR A 25 1.85 6.64 -16.02
CA TYR A 25 2.17 5.22 -15.92
C TYR A 25 3.06 4.81 -17.10
N PRO A 26 4.26 4.29 -16.85
CA PRO A 26 5.13 3.84 -17.92
C PRO A 26 4.62 2.52 -18.52
N ASP A 27 5.16 2.16 -19.69
CA ASP A 27 4.87 0.88 -20.32
C ASP A 27 5.09 -0.29 -19.35
N HIS A 28 4.25 -1.30 -19.42
CA HIS A 28 4.26 -2.50 -18.55
C HIS A 28 3.96 -2.25 -17.05
N VAL A 29 3.47 -1.06 -16.71
CA VAL A 29 2.95 -0.75 -15.38
C VAL A 29 1.48 -0.38 -15.47
N LEU A 30 0.63 -1.20 -14.89
CA LEU A 30 -0.80 -0.97 -14.92
C LEU A 30 -1.24 -0.11 -13.75
N GLN A 31 -2.21 0.77 -14.01
CA GLN A 31 -2.84 1.58 -12.99
C GLN A 31 -3.61 0.69 -12.00
N ILE A 32 -3.49 1.02 -10.72
CA ILE A 32 -4.22 0.31 -9.68
C ILE A 32 -5.69 0.73 -9.73
N PRO A 33 -6.62 -0.22 -9.83
CA PRO A 33 -8.04 0.07 -9.74
C PRO A 33 -8.38 0.71 -8.40
N ARG A 34 -9.36 1.59 -8.39
CA ARG A 34 -9.87 2.15 -7.14
C ARG A 34 -10.37 1.01 -6.26
N ARG A 35 -9.88 1.01 -5.04
CA ARG A 35 -10.30 0.23 -3.90
C ARG A 35 -10.83 -1.19 -4.19
N ILE A 36 -10.16 -2.15 -3.63
CA ILE A 36 -10.57 -3.54 -3.64
C ILE A 36 -10.75 -3.99 -2.20
N ASN A 37 -11.96 -4.35 -1.86
CA ASN A 37 -12.24 -5.04 -0.62
C ASN A 37 -11.42 -6.32 -0.60
N GLY A 38 -10.81 -6.64 0.53
CA GLY A 38 -10.12 -7.90 0.69
C GLY A 38 -8.63 -7.91 0.38
N THR A 39 -8.02 -6.79 -0.03
CA THR A 39 -6.56 -6.66 -0.20
C THR A 39 -5.96 -5.75 0.87
N ALA A 40 -4.83 -6.14 1.45
CA ALA A 40 -4.22 -5.38 2.53
C ALA A 40 -3.19 -4.37 2.05
N PHE A 41 -2.30 -4.70 1.11
CA PHE A 41 -1.32 -3.76 0.57
C PHE A 41 -1.90 -2.82 -0.50
N PHE A 42 -3.13 -2.44 -0.32
CA PHE A 42 -3.79 -1.42 -1.08
C PHE A 42 -4.00 -0.22 -0.17
N LEU A 43 -3.99 1.00 -0.67
CA LEU A 43 -4.08 2.23 0.12
C LEU A 43 -4.91 2.08 1.40
N GLY A 44 -4.23 1.82 2.50
CA GLY A 44 -4.87 1.57 3.77
C GLY A 44 -5.50 0.19 3.96
N GLY A 45 -5.16 -0.79 3.18
CA GLY A 45 -5.61 -2.18 3.16
C GLY A 45 -6.56 -2.63 4.24
N SER A 46 -7.76 -2.92 3.84
CA SER A 46 -8.82 -3.30 4.77
C SER A 46 -9.09 -4.81 4.80
N GLY A 47 -8.46 -5.54 3.88
CA GLY A 47 -8.90 -6.88 3.57
C GLY A 47 -8.65 -7.98 4.57
N LEU A 48 -7.67 -7.80 5.46
CA LEU A 48 -7.33 -8.85 6.42
C LEU A 48 -8.19 -8.87 7.68
N TYR A 49 -8.71 -7.71 8.05
CA TYR A 49 -9.42 -7.57 9.33
C TYR A 49 -10.85 -7.06 9.22
N LEU A 50 -11.32 -6.86 7.99
CA LEU A 50 -12.68 -6.37 7.73
C LEU A 50 -13.62 -7.43 7.16
N GLU A 51 -13.22 -8.69 7.12
CA GLU A 51 -14.07 -9.78 6.60
C GLU A 51 -15.42 -9.88 7.33
N GLU A 52 -15.51 -9.47 8.59
CA GLU A 52 -16.67 -9.64 9.45
C GLU A 52 -17.20 -8.31 10.04
N ARG A 53 -16.62 -7.15 9.69
CA ARG A 53 -17.01 -5.87 10.30
C ARG A 53 -17.53 -4.89 9.27
N ASP A 54 -18.53 -4.14 9.68
CA ASP A 54 -18.98 -2.98 8.94
C ASP A 54 -17.83 -1.98 8.78
N GLN A 55 -17.44 -1.73 7.54
CA GLN A 55 -16.32 -0.83 7.18
C GLN A 55 -16.54 0.61 7.68
N SER A 56 -17.80 0.98 7.96
CA SER A 56 -18.15 2.30 8.50
C SER A 56 -17.67 2.51 9.94
N THR A 57 -17.39 1.42 10.67
CA THR A 57 -17.00 1.47 12.10
C THR A 57 -15.49 1.37 12.32
N VAL A 58 -14.72 1.10 11.27
CA VAL A 58 -13.27 0.95 11.39
C VAL A 58 -12.60 2.31 11.37
N GLU A 59 -11.77 2.55 12.37
CA GLU A 59 -10.97 3.77 12.48
C GLU A 59 -9.69 3.67 11.64
N PHE A 60 -9.30 4.79 11.03
CA PHE A 60 -8.02 4.86 10.33
C PHE A 60 -6.86 4.84 11.34
N PRO A 61 -5.79 4.05 11.14
CA PRO A 61 -4.72 3.85 12.12
C PRO A 61 -3.75 5.06 12.16
N PHE A 62 -4.24 6.23 12.54
CA PHE A 62 -3.40 7.41 12.76
C PHE A 62 -2.35 7.13 13.84
N GLY A 63 -1.09 7.50 13.57
CA GLY A 63 0.01 7.26 14.51
C GLY A 63 0.37 5.79 14.73
N GLY A 64 -0.24 4.88 13.98
CA GLY A 64 0.04 3.44 14.05
C GLY A 64 1.33 3.04 13.35
N VAL A 65 1.42 1.77 12.96
CA VAL A 65 2.54 1.20 12.22
C VAL A 65 2.26 1.25 10.72
N MET A 66 3.17 1.84 9.93
CA MET A 66 3.10 1.77 8.47
C MET A 66 3.89 0.57 7.99
N LEU A 67 3.25 -0.34 7.27
CA LEU A 67 3.90 -1.46 6.58
C LEU A 67 4.08 -1.06 5.11
N LEU A 68 5.32 -0.80 4.73
CA LEU A 68 5.67 -0.26 3.42
C LEU A 68 6.36 -1.32 2.57
N SER A 69 5.69 -1.75 1.50
CA SER A 69 6.25 -2.64 0.48
C SER A 69 6.73 -1.86 -0.75
N HIS A 70 7.30 -2.55 -1.73
CA HIS A 70 7.88 -1.92 -2.93
C HIS A 70 6.81 -1.52 -3.93
N ASN A 71 6.08 -2.49 -4.47
CA ASN A 71 5.00 -2.31 -5.44
C ASN A 71 3.89 -3.32 -5.16
N PHE A 72 2.75 -3.12 -5.80
CA PHE A 72 1.68 -4.12 -5.79
C PHE A 72 2.14 -5.36 -6.55
N ASP A 73 1.37 -6.42 -6.45
CA ASP A 73 1.63 -7.69 -7.12
C ASP A 73 1.66 -7.53 -8.66
N SER A 74 1.81 -8.63 -9.36
CA SER A 74 1.53 -8.72 -10.79
C SER A 74 0.02 -8.60 -11.07
N GLU A 75 -0.33 -8.29 -12.30
CA GLU A 75 -1.72 -8.23 -12.75
C GLU A 75 -2.47 -9.54 -12.43
N SER A 76 -1.88 -10.68 -12.77
CA SER A 76 -2.52 -11.97 -12.51
C SER A 76 -2.64 -12.30 -11.01
N GLY A 77 -1.65 -11.96 -10.20
CA GLY A 77 -1.70 -12.11 -8.74
C GLY A 77 -2.80 -11.26 -8.13
N PHE A 78 -2.91 -10.03 -8.60
CA PHE A 78 -3.95 -9.10 -8.20
C PHE A 78 -5.36 -9.58 -8.60
N GLN A 79 -5.56 -10.04 -9.85
CA GLN A 79 -6.83 -10.61 -10.29
C GLN A 79 -7.24 -11.86 -9.48
N ASN A 80 -6.27 -12.69 -9.13
CA ASN A 80 -6.52 -13.83 -8.24
C ASN A 80 -6.97 -13.41 -6.83
N SER A 81 -6.43 -12.32 -6.29
CA SER A 81 -6.87 -11.77 -5.01
C SER A 81 -8.27 -11.20 -5.10
N LEU A 82 -8.60 -10.51 -6.21
CA LEU A 82 -9.95 -10.04 -6.52
C LEU A 82 -10.98 -11.16 -6.55
N GLN A 83 -10.69 -12.24 -7.29
CA GLN A 83 -11.58 -13.38 -7.41
C GLN A 83 -11.84 -14.08 -6.07
N ARG A 84 -10.84 -14.13 -5.20
CA ARG A 84 -10.99 -14.66 -3.84
C ARG A 84 -11.70 -13.70 -2.89
N GLY A 85 -11.78 -12.42 -3.23
CA GLY A 85 -12.28 -11.38 -2.34
C GLY A 85 -11.37 -11.03 -1.17
N LYS A 86 -10.18 -11.66 -1.07
CA LYS A 86 -9.23 -11.48 0.05
C LYS A 86 -7.80 -11.89 -0.29
N GLU A 87 -6.87 -11.49 0.57
CA GLU A 87 -5.47 -11.91 0.50
C GLU A 87 -5.29 -13.40 0.79
N LYS A 88 -4.28 -13.99 0.17
CA LYS A 88 -3.86 -15.36 0.48
C LYS A 88 -2.91 -15.36 1.67
N LEU A 89 -3.42 -15.49 2.88
CA LEU A 89 -2.65 -15.44 4.12
C LEU A 89 -1.59 -16.55 4.25
N THR A 90 -1.74 -17.63 3.48
CA THR A 90 -0.77 -18.73 3.40
C THR A 90 0.38 -18.44 2.45
N SER A 91 0.38 -17.32 1.71
CA SER A 91 1.55 -16.92 0.91
C SER A 91 2.75 -16.61 1.81
N GLY A 92 3.97 -16.74 1.26
CA GLY A 92 5.20 -16.56 2.04
C GLY A 92 5.27 -15.20 2.76
N THR A 93 4.92 -14.13 2.06
CA THR A 93 4.95 -12.76 2.61
C THR A 93 3.97 -12.60 3.78
N TRP A 94 2.69 -12.96 3.57
CA TRP A 94 1.66 -12.79 4.59
C TRP A 94 1.89 -13.67 5.80
N ARG A 95 2.24 -14.93 5.61
CA ARG A 95 2.53 -15.86 6.71
C ARG A 95 3.66 -15.34 7.60
N SER A 96 4.74 -14.85 7.00
CA SER A 96 5.87 -14.30 7.76
C SER A 96 5.50 -13.00 8.46
N LEU A 97 4.77 -12.12 7.78
CA LEU A 97 4.38 -10.83 8.32
C LEU A 97 3.42 -10.96 9.49
N ILE A 98 2.39 -11.81 9.38
CA ILE A 98 1.44 -12.06 10.47
C ILE A 98 2.18 -12.59 11.70
N GLY A 99 3.04 -13.61 11.52
CA GLY A 99 3.82 -14.15 12.64
C GLY A 99 4.73 -13.12 13.32
N LEU A 100 5.31 -12.18 12.56
CA LEU A 100 6.11 -11.09 13.11
C LEU A 100 5.26 -10.07 13.88
N LEU A 101 4.10 -9.70 13.37
CA LEU A 101 3.18 -8.77 14.03
C LEU A 101 2.60 -9.37 15.32
N GLU A 102 2.24 -10.65 15.29
CA GLU A 102 1.80 -11.39 16.48
C GLU A 102 2.90 -11.47 17.54
N ALA A 103 4.13 -11.82 17.15
CA ALA A 103 5.27 -11.88 18.06
C ALA A 103 5.64 -10.50 18.66
N ALA A 104 5.33 -9.42 17.98
CA ALA A 104 5.55 -8.05 18.42
C ALA A 104 4.35 -7.44 19.16
N ASP A 105 3.27 -8.19 19.35
CA ASP A 105 1.99 -7.73 19.91
C ASP A 105 1.44 -6.47 19.20
N VAL A 106 1.53 -6.46 17.87
CA VAL A 106 1.03 -5.38 17.02
C VAL A 106 -0.27 -5.82 16.33
N PRO A 107 -1.43 -5.29 16.74
CA PRO A 107 -2.69 -5.63 16.11
C PRO A 107 -2.76 -5.14 14.66
N LEU A 108 -3.32 -5.96 13.75
CA LEU A 108 -3.50 -5.59 12.35
C LEU A 108 -4.31 -4.30 12.18
N LYS A 109 -5.25 -4.01 13.06
CA LYS A 109 -6.05 -2.78 13.07
C LYS A 109 -5.22 -1.51 13.27
N ASP A 110 -4.04 -1.62 13.88
CA ASP A 110 -3.12 -0.51 14.13
C ASP A 110 -2.11 -0.34 13.00
N CYS A 111 -2.24 -1.15 11.94
CA CYS A 111 -1.35 -1.18 10.79
C CYS A 111 -1.97 -0.48 9.58
N PHE A 112 -1.17 0.35 8.91
CA PHE A 112 -1.46 0.92 7.62
C PHE A 112 -0.56 0.27 6.55
N PHE A 113 -1.18 -0.46 5.63
CA PHE A 113 -0.46 -1.18 4.59
C PHE A 113 -0.41 -0.37 3.30
N THR A 114 0.78 -0.16 2.75
CA THR A 114 0.94 0.56 1.50
C THR A 114 2.20 0.13 0.74
N ASN A 115 2.38 0.71 -0.45
CA ASN A 115 3.54 0.47 -1.30
C ASN A 115 4.20 1.79 -1.69
N ALA A 116 5.51 1.73 -1.97
CA ALA A 116 6.25 2.90 -2.45
C ALA A 116 5.87 3.26 -3.89
N PHE A 117 5.57 2.26 -4.72
CA PHE A 117 5.10 2.45 -6.09
C PHE A 117 3.63 2.07 -6.23
N MET A 118 2.85 2.94 -6.86
CA MET A 118 1.41 2.80 -7.07
C MET A 118 1.10 2.19 -8.44
N GLY A 119 1.55 0.96 -8.67
CA GLY A 119 1.32 0.26 -9.94
C GLY A 119 1.47 -1.24 -9.83
N LEU A 120 0.84 -1.96 -10.74
CA LEU A 120 0.94 -3.40 -10.92
C LEU A 120 1.93 -3.72 -12.04
N CYS A 121 2.67 -4.84 -11.91
CA CYS A 121 3.38 -5.40 -13.05
C CYS A 121 2.38 -6.00 -14.05
N GLU A 122 2.50 -5.67 -15.32
CA GLU A 122 1.77 -6.34 -16.38
C GLU A 122 2.11 -7.84 -16.40
N GLY A 123 1.11 -8.69 -16.63
CA GLY A 123 1.26 -10.13 -16.72
C GLY A 123 1.37 -10.84 -15.36
N SER A 124 2.30 -11.81 -15.24
CA SER A 124 2.38 -12.71 -14.08
C SER A 124 3.63 -12.56 -13.20
N ASN A 125 4.60 -11.74 -13.62
CA ASN A 125 5.87 -11.60 -12.91
C ASN A 125 5.93 -10.28 -12.14
N SER A 126 5.92 -10.33 -10.80
CA SER A 126 6.01 -9.16 -9.94
C SER A 126 7.46 -8.73 -9.62
N PHE A 127 8.48 -9.54 -9.96
CA PHE A 127 9.87 -9.27 -9.59
C PHE A 127 10.57 -8.25 -10.50
N ASP A 128 10.14 -8.13 -11.76
CA ASP A 128 10.70 -7.18 -12.72
C ASP A 128 9.84 -5.91 -12.83
N TYR A 129 9.74 -5.19 -11.73
CA TYR A 129 8.94 -3.96 -11.69
C TYR A 129 9.69 -2.79 -12.35
N ARG A 130 9.34 -2.47 -13.58
CA ARG A 130 9.99 -1.43 -14.40
C ARG A 130 9.60 0.01 -14.02
N GLY A 131 8.53 0.20 -13.29
CA GLY A 131 8.10 1.52 -12.82
C GLY A 131 9.15 2.26 -11.99
N ARG A 132 10.09 1.55 -11.37
CA ARG A 132 11.22 2.13 -10.62
C ARG A 132 12.21 2.93 -11.49
N ASP A 133 12.30 2.58 -12.78
CA ASP A 133 13.30 3.14 -13.71
C ASP A 133 12.78 4.42 -14.38
N ASP A 134 11.46 4.63 -14.44
CA ASP A 134 10.87 5.87 -14.90
C ASP A 134 10.97 6.96 -13.83
N LYS A 135 11.78 7.99 -14.09
CA LYS A 135 12.03 9.08 -13.13
C LYS A 135 10.78 9.90 -12.80
N ARG A 136 9.89 10.11 -13.77
CA ARG A 136 8.69 10.93 -13.58
C ARG A 136 7.67 10.18 -12.72
N PHE A 137 7.40 8.94 -13.07
CA PHE A 137 6.52 8.06 -12.31
C PHE A 137 7.05 7.84 -10.90
N ARG A 138 8.34 7.51 -10.75
CA ARG A 138 9.00 7.36 -9.44
C ARG A 138 8.85 8.61 -8.58
N THR A 139 9.12 9.79 -9.15
CA THR A 139 8.99 11.06 -8.40
C THR A 139 7.55 11.28 -7.95
N ALA A 140 6.57 11.00 -8.80
CA ALA A 140 5.16 11.13 -8.45
C ALA A 140 4.75 10.14 -7.34
N CYS A 141 5.18 8.88 -7.41
CA CYS A 141 4.94 7.88 -6.37
C CYS A 141 5.57 8.29 -5.02
N LEU A 142 6.81 8.79 -5.01
CA LEU A 142 7.46 9.26 -3.77
C LEU A 142 6.78 10.49 -3.17
N ARG A 143 6.27 11.41 -3.99
CA ARG A 143 5.43 12.52 -3.51
C ARG A 143 4.13 12.01 -2.88
N PHE A 144 3.54 10.99 -3.45
CA PHE A 144 2.35 10.37 -2.88
C PHE A 144 2.66 9.61 -1.59
N LEU A 145 3.79 8.91 -1.53
CA LEU A 145 4.26 8.27 -0.28
C LEU A 145 4.44 9.30 0.84
N LYS A 146 5.07 10.45 0.54
CA LYS A 146 5.19 11.55 1.48
C LYS A 146 3.82 12.00 2.01
N ALA A 147 2.85 12.18 1.10
CA ALA A 147 1.49 12.58 1.48
C ALA A 147 0.78 11.53 2.37
N GLN A 148 1.03 10.25 2.15
CA GLN A 148 0.52 9.19 3.03
C GLN A 148 1.16 9.25 4.43
N MET A 149 2.47 9.46 4.51
CA MET A 149 3.19 9.60 5.78
C MET A 149 2.72 10.84 6.56
N GLU A 150 2.53 11.97 5.89
CA GLU A 150 2.02 13.21 6.51
C GLU A 150 0.60 13.03 7.06
N LEU A 151 -0.23 12.26 6.37
CA LEU A 151 -1.60 11.98 6.79
C LEU A 151 -1.65 10.98 7.94
N GLN A 152 -1.00 9.82 7.79
CA GLN A 152 -1.06 8.71 8.74
C GLN A 152 -0.21 8.98 9.98
N ARG A 153 0.88 9.75 9.86
CA ARG A 153 1.83 10.10 10.94
C ARG A 153 2.35 8.88 11.68
N PRO A 154 2.98 7.92 10.98
CA PRO A 154 3.38 6.67 11.57
C PRO A 154 4.38 6.87 12.72
N ARG A 155 4.15 6.18 13.84
CA ARG A 155 5.16 6.08 14.93
C ARG A 155 6.31 5.15 14.55
N LEU A 156 6.07 4.23 13.60
CA LEU A 156 7.05 3.27 13.09
C LEU A 156 6.72 2.96 11.63
N ILE A 157 7.74 2.90 10.79
CA ILE A 157 7.64 2.42 9.42
C ILE A 157 8.46 1.14 9.30
N VAL A 158 7.80 0.04 8.99
CA VAL A 158 8.43 -1.25 8.70
C VAL A 158 8.50 -1.43 7.19
N THR A 159 9.71 -1.49 6.65
CA THR A 159 9.92 -1.67 5.21
C THR A 159 10.04 -3.14 4.85
N LEU A 160 9.38 -3.57 3.78
CA LEU A 160 9.41 -4.93 3.28
C LEU A 160 10.27 -5.02 2.01
N GLY A 161 11.39 -5.72 2.12
CA GLY A 161 12.34 -5.92 1.03
C GLY A 161 13.45 -4.86 0.94
N LEU A 162 14.53 -5.22 0.28
CA LEU A 162 15.79 -4.44 0.24
C LEU A 162 15.69 -3.14 -0.56
N HIS A 163 14.73 -3.01 -1.46
CA HIS A 163 14.59 -1.85 -2.34
C HIS A 163 13.80 -0.70 -1.72
N VAL A 164 13.12 -0.92 -0.60
CA VAL A 164 12.25 0.09 0.04
C VAL A 164 13.01 1.10 0.90
N PRO A 165 14.01 0.70 1.74
CA PRO A 165 14.71 1.65 2.59
C PRO A 165 15.34 2.84 1.85
N PRO A 166 16.00 2.69 0.67
CA PRO A 166 16.54 3.83 -0.07
C PRO A 166 15.46 4.80 -0.57
N LEU A 167 14.27 4.28 -0.93
CA LEU A 167 13.14 5.11 -1.35
C LEU A 167 12.61 5.94 -0.18
N LEU A 168 12.45 5.31 0.98
CA LEU A 168 12.03 5.99 2.21
C LEU A 168 13.02 7.08 2.62
N ALA A 169 14.34 6.81 2.56
CA ALA A 169 15.36 7.80 2.83
C ALA A 169 15.28 9.02 1.88
N THR A 170 14.96 8.80 0.60
CA THR A 170 14.73 9.89 -0.36
C THR A 170 13.57 10.78 0.07
N VAL A 171 12.48 10.20 0.55
CA VAL A 171 11.30 10.97 1.01
C VAL A 171 11.61 11.74 2.29
N ALA A 172 12.31 11.13 3.24
CA ALA A 172 12.70 11.76 4.51
C ALA A 172 13.63 12.96 4.30
N ASN A 173 14.67 12.81 3.45
CA ASN A 173 15.62 13.87 3.15
C ASN A 173 15.03 15.05 2.37
N ALA A 174 13.97 14.83 1.59
CA ALA A 174 13.26 15.90 0.87
C ALA A 174 12.35 16.75 1.79
N SER A 175 12.37 16.50 3.09
CA SER A 175 11.54 17.19 4.09
C SER A 175 12.35 18.21 4.92
N HIS A 176 13.63 18.35 4.62
CA HIS A 176 14.57 19.35 5.14
C HIS A 176 14.99 20.30 4.02
#